data_3f759d22f403aa41d3aa9c766685eb89
#
_entry.id   3f759d22f403aa41d3aa9c766685eb89
#
_cell.length_a   1.000
_cell.length_b   1.000
_cell.length_c   1.000
_cell.angle_alpha   90.00
_cell.angle_beta   90.00
_cell.angle_gamma   90.00
#
_symmetry.space_group_name_H-M   'P 1'
#
loop_
_entity.id
_entity.type
_entity.pdbx_description
1 polymer ?
#
loop_
_entity_poly.entity_id
_entity_poly.type
_entity_poly.pdbx_seq_one_letter_code
_entity_poly.pdbx_strand_id
1 'polypeptide(L)'
;MATNKYWNSDIYVIRTTSKEGGEVSLYVGSTTNFDKRKGSHKSNIYSETGKEYHRKLYTKIRSNSGDWNMDVYKHFRCENRKELEMEEERIRVDLDADLNTNVCSTGLNTKEKVVEYQRIYKTNNKEKILEYQRIYSTNNKEKLSENKKVHYANNREKVAEQKKIYYAKNKKIISEKS
;
A
#
# COMPACT_ATOMS: atom_id res chain seq x y z
N MET A 1 11.33 33.97 10.92
CA MET A 1 10.19 33.22 10.33
C MET A 1 10.61 31.81 10.08
N ALA A 2 9.86 30.80 10.53
CA ALA A 2 10.18 29.42 10.26
C ALA A 2 9.97 29.14 8.76
N THR A 3 11.01 28.68 8.06
CA THR A 3 10.91 28.29 6.65
C THR A 3 10.16 26.97 6.54
N ASN A 4 9.24 26.86 5.58
CA ASN A 4 8.54 25.61 5.32
C ASN A 4 9.54 24.53 4.87
N LYS A 5 9.59 23.40 5.57
CA LYS A 5 10.53 22.30 5.27
C LYS A 5 10.40 21.72 3.86
N TYR A 6 9.25 21.88 3.22
CA TYR A 6 8.98 21.36 1.87
C TYR A 6 9.49 22.28 0.75
N TRP A 7 9.97 23.49 1.08
CA TRP A 7 10.56 24.39 0.07
C TRP A 7 11.89 23.88 -0.50
N ASN A 8 12.57 23.00 0.23
CA ASN A 8 13.83 22.38 -0.18
C ASN A 8 13.66 20.85 -0.31
N SER A 9 12.61 20.44 -1.01
CA SER A 9 12.36 19.02 -1.24
C SER A 9 13.03 18.54 -2.51
N ASP A 10 13.43 17.26 -2.50
CA ASP A 10 14.04 16.57 -3.63
C ASP A 10 13.21 15.35 -3.99
N ILE A 11 13.03 15.13 -5.30
CA ILE A 11 12.69 13.82 -5.84
C ILE A 11 14.00 13.17 -6.26
N TYR A 12 14.23 11.95 -5.79
CA TYR A 12 15.45 11.20 -6.09
C TYR A 12 15.14 9.87 -6.75
N VAL A 13 16.12 9.35 -7.47
CA VAL A 13 16.07 8.03 -8.09
C VAL A 13 17.20 7.17 -7.53
N ILE A 14 16.88 5.94 -7.16
CA ILE A 14 17.86 4.89 -6.90
C ILE A 14 17.91 3.96 -8.08
N ARG A 15 19.11 3.70 -8.58
CA ARG A 15 19.40 2.76 -9.66
C ARG A 15 20.22 1.60 -9.13
N THR A 16 19.89 0.39 -9.55
CA THR A 16 20.70 -0.79 -9.33
C THR A 16 20.75 -1.60 -10.61
N THR A 17 21.95 -2.08 -10.98
CA THR A 17 22.18 -2.77 -12.24
C THR A 17 22.54 -4.23 -12.02
N SER A 18 21.90 -5.14 -12.74
CA SER A 18 22.24 -6.56 -12.71
C SER A 18 23.59 -6.80 -13.37
N LYS A 19 24.45 -7.60 -12.73
CA LYS A 19 25.75 -7.99 -13.29
C LYS A 19 25.65 -8.90 -14.51
N GLU A 20 24.61 -9.73 -14.57
CA GLU A 20 24.46 -10.77 -15.58
C GLU A 20 23.81 -10.30 -16.88
N GLY A 21 23.07 -9.19 -16.85
CA GLY A 21 22.31 -8.77 -18.03
C GLY A 21 22.28 -7.26 -18.28
N GLY A 22 22.96 -6.46 -17.44
CA GLY A 22 22.90 -4.99 -17.58
C GLY A 22 21.52 -4.38 -17.33
N GLU A 23 20.54 -5.17 -16.86
CA GLU A 23 19.20 -4.69 -16.56
C GLU A 23 19.24 -3.70 -15.40
N VAL A 24 18.69 -2.51 -15.62
CA VAL A 24 18.61 -1.43 -14.65
C VAL A 24 17.23 -1.43 -14.02
N SER A 25 17.18 -1.58 -12.69
CA SER A 25 15.94 -1.43 -11.91
C SER A 25 15.94 -0.09 -11.20
N LEU A 26 14.77 0.54 -11.15
CA LEU A 26 14.58 1.92 -10.67
C LEU A 26 13.65 1.97 -9.45
N TYR A 27 14.00 2.84 -8.52
CA TYR A 27 13.14 3.28 -7.42
C TYR A 27 13.09 4.79 -7.39
N VAL A 28 11.90 5.37 -7.26
CA VAL A 28 11.68 6.81 -7.09
C VAL A 28 11.24 7.07 -5.65
N GLY A 29 11.75 8.13 -5.06
CA GLY A 29 11.35 8.58 -3.74
C GLY A 29 11.49 10.09 -3.57
N SER A 30 10.94 10.61 -2.48
CA SER A 30 11.05 12.03 -2.14
C SER A 30 11.61 12.25 -0.74
N THR A 31 12.21 13.41 -0.53
CA THR A 31 12.77 13.78 0.77
C THR A 31 12.88 15.30 0.91
N THR A 32 12.90 15.77 2.15
CA THR A 32 13.27 17.13 2.52
C THR A 32 14.72 17.23 3.02
N ASN A 33 15.45 16.11 3.01
CA ASN A 33 16.86 16.05 3.40
C ASN A 33 17.53 14.85 2.69
N PHE A 34 18.23 15.13 1.61
CA PHE A 34 18.80 14.12 0.72
C PHE A 34 19.86 13.26 1.42
N ASP A 35 20.82 13.88 2.11
CA ASP A 35 21.92 13.16 2.75
C ASP A 35 21.44 12.22 3.85
N LYS A 36 20.55 12.72 4.71
CA LYS A 36 19.92 11.89 5.75
C LYS A 36 19.16 10.72 5.13
N ARG A 37 18.43 10.96 4.03
CA ARG A 37 17.68 9.91 3.34
C ARG A 37 18.60 8.86 2.71
N LYS A 38 19.68 9.29 2.06
CA LYS A 38 20.70 8.39 1.50
C LYS A 38 21.37 7.53 2.58
N GLY A 39 21.71 8.14 3.71
CA GLY A 39 22.21 7.39 4.88
C GLY A 39 21.22 6.35 5.41
N SER A 40 19.93 6.69 5.45
CA SER A 40 18.87 5.73 5.85
C SER A 40 18.75 4.56 4.86
N HIS A 41 18.82 4.80 3.55
CA HIS A 41 18.85 3.74 2.55
C HIS A 41 20.06 2.83 2.73
N LYS A 42 21.25 3.42 2.88
CA LYS A 42 22.50 2.67 3.14
C LYS A 42 22.36 1.75 4.36
N SER A 43 21.83 2.26 5.46
CA SER A 43 21.59 1.46 6.67
C SER A 43 20.61 0.31 6.41
N ASN A 44 19.48 0.58 5.74
CA ASN A 44 18.44 -0.41 5.48
C ASN A 44 18.87 -1.54 4.51
N ILE A 45 19.85 -1.29 3.63
CA ILE A 45 20.42 -2.31 2.74
C ILE A 45 21.12 -3.39 3.56
N TYR A 46 21.84 -3.02 4.62
CA TYR A 46 22.75 -3.91 5.35
C TYR A 46 22.26 -4.33 6.74
N SER A 47 21.22 -3.72 7.27
CA SER A 47 20.68 -4.02 8.60
C SER A 47 19.72 -5.20 8.57
N GLU A 48 20.21 -6.43 8.78
CA GLU A 48 19.42 -7.67 8.74
C GLU A 48 18.24 -7.68 9.73
N THR A 49 18.39 -7.03 10.87
CA THR A 49 17.34 -6.91 11.89
C THR A 49 16.37 -5.75 11.62
N GLY A 50 16.64 -4.95 10.59
CA GLY A 50 15.84 -3.78 10.24
C GLY A 50 14.48 -4.16 9.64
N LYS A 51 13.40 -3.48 10.06
CA LYS A 51 12.03 -3.72 9.54
C LYS A 51 11.93 -3.61 8.01
N GLU A 52 12.80 -2.80 7.43
CA GLU A 52 12.79 -2.50 5.99
C GLU A 52 13.66 -3.46 5.17
N TYR A 53 14.46 -4.32 5.83
CA TYR A 53 15.46 -5.20 5.20
C TYR A 53 14.88 -6.02 4.03
N HIS A 54 13.66 -6.51 4.17
CA HIS A 54 12.99 -7.37 3.17
C HIS A 54 12.22 -6.61 2.09
N ARG A 55 12.30 -5.26 2.05
CA ARG A 55 11.67 -4.51 0.96
C ARG A 55 12.29 -4.85 -0.39
N LYS A 56 11.45 -4.86 -1.44
CA LYS A 56 11.82 -5.18 -2.82
C LYS A 56 13.09 -4.43 -3.27
N LEU A 57 13.16 -3.12 -3.00
CA LEU A 57 14.31 -2.28 -3.28
C LEU A 57 15.61 -2.87 -2.68
N TYR A 58 15.65 -3.13 -1.38
CA TYR A 58 16.86 -3.55 -0.70
C TYR A 58 17.24 -4.99 -1.04
N THR A 59 16.26 -5.85 -1.25
CA THR A 59 16.48 -7.23 -1.73
C THR A 59 17.10 -7.21 -3.14
N LYS A 60 16.59 -6.37 -4.05
CA LYS A 60 17.16 -6.24 -5.40
C LYS A 60 18.57 -5.69 -5.39
N ILE A 61 18.86 -4.66 -4.57
CA ILE A 61 20.23 -4.12 -4.42
C ILE A 61 21.19 -5.20 -3.95
N ARG A 62 20.84 -5.99 -2.93
CA ARG A 62 21.71 -7.07 -2.43
C ARG A 62 21.90 -8.19 -3.47
N SER A 63 20.86 -8.56 -4.22
CA SER A 63 20.99 -9.54 -5.31
C SER A 63 21.88 -9.04 -6.45
N ASN A 64 22.00 -7.74 -6.63
CA ASN A 64 22.90 -7.09 -7.58
C ASN A 64 24.31 -6.80 -6.95
N SER A 65 24.72 -7.59 -5.96
CA SER A 65 26.00 -7.48 -5.25
C SER A 65 26.18 -6.16 -4.48
N GLY A 66 25.09 -5.51 -4.10
CA GLY A 66 25.13 -4.24 -3.38
C GLY A 66 25.45 -3.04 -4.26
N ASP A 67 25.43 -3.18 -5.58
CA ASP A 67 25.63 -2.06 -6.50
C ASP A 67 24.36 -1.21 -6.56
N TRP A 68 24.49 0.07 -6.20
CA TRP A 68 23.42 1.04 -6.26
C TRP A 68 23.93 2.47 -6.28
N ASN A 69 23.20 3.33 -6.94
CA ASN A 69 23.43 4.77 -6.91
C ASN A 69 22.12 5.51 -6.60
N MET A 70 22.23 6.61 -5.85
CA MET A 70 21.10 7.48 -5.49
C MET A 70 21.45 8.91 -5.88
N ASP A 71 20.66 9.48 -6.79
CA ASP A 71 20.84 10.82 -7.33
C ASP A 71 19.56 11.67 -7.17
N VAL A 72 19.76 12.97 -7.01
CA VAL A 72 18.65 13.93 -7.10
C VAL A 72 18.20 13.96 -8.57
N TYR A 73 16.95 13.58 -8.80
CA TYR A 73 16.32 13.68 -10.13
C TYR A 73 15.77 15.08 -10.38
N LYS A 74 15.15 15.66 -9.33
CA LYS A 74 14.52 16.99 -9.43
C LYS A 74 14.49 17.67 -8.07
N HIS A 75 14.91 18.94 -8.01
CA HIS A 75 14.55 19.82 -6.89
C HIS A 75 13.10 20.25 -7.05
N PHE A 76 12.29 20.07 -6.02
CA PHE A 76 10.87 20.35 -6.09
C PHE A 76 10.40 21.14 -4.87
N ARG A 77 10.13 22.43 -5.07
CA ARG A 77 9.55 23.30 -4.06
C ARG A 77 8.04 23.08 -4.01
N CYS A 78 7.51 22.73 -2.84
CA CYS A 78 6.07 22.56 -2.60
C CYS A 78 5.67 23.07 -1.21
N GLU A 79 4.38 23.19 -0.97
CA GLU A 79 3.85 23.72 0.27
C GLU A 79 3.61 22.64 1.33
N ASN A 80 3.39 21.40 0.90
CA ASN A 80 3.02 20.31 1.79
C ASN A 80 3.44 18.94 1.25
N ARG A 81 3.33 17.95 2.13
CA ARG A 81 3.67 16.56 1.84
C ARG A 81 2.88 15.97 0.67
N LYS A 82 1.62 16.36 0.52
CA LYS A 82 0.74 15.79 -0.51
C LYS A 82 1.20 16.20 -1.92
N GLU A 83 1.58 17.45 -2.10
CA GLU A 83 2.15 17.92 -3.38
C GLU A 83 3.45 17.18 -3.71
N LEU A 84 4.30 16.96 -2.70
CA LEU A 84 5.53 16.20 -2.86
C LEU A 84 5.27 14.75 -3.28
N GLU A 85 4.32 14.07 -2.63
CA GLU A 85 3.92 12.70 -2.96
C GLU A 85 3.27 12.59 -4.35
N MET A 86 2.52 13.60 -4.78
CA MET A 86 1.95 13.64 -6.14
C MET A 86 3.04 13.75 -7.21
N GLU A 87 4.05 14.59 -6.98
CA GLU A 87 5.16 14.72 -7.92
C GLU A 87 6.05 13.47 -7.93
N GLU A 88 6.30 12.85 -6.77
CA GLU A 88 6.98 11.56 -6.67
C GLU A 88 6.27 10.49 -7.50
N GLU A 89 4.94 10.38 -7.36
CA GLU A 89 4.13 9.42 -8.11
C GLU A 89 4.16 9.69 -9.60
N ARG A 90 4.07 10.95 -10.03
CA ARG A 90 4.18 11.33 -11.44
C ARG A 90 5.50 10.85 -12.05
N ILE A 91 6.61 11.13 -11.36
CA ILE A 91 7.94 10.74 -11.83
C ILE A 91 8.13 9.22 -11.79
N ARG A 92 7.58 8.54 -10.77
CA ARG A 92 7.58 7.08 -10.69
C ARG A 92 6.93 6.43 -11.91
N VAL A 93 5.79 6.97 -12.35
CA VAL A 93 5.08 6.49 -13.54
C VAL A 93 5.85 6.83 -14.81
N ASP A 94 6.34 8.07 -14.94
CA ASP A 94 7.09 8.53 -16.11
C ASP A 94 8.38 7.69 -16.37
N LEU A 95 9.02 7.23 -15.28
CA LEU A 95 10.24 6.41 -15.34
C LEU A 95 9.98 4.89 -15.30
N ASP A 96 8.73 4.46 -15.23
CA ASP A 96 8.34 3.05 -15.07
C ASP A 96 9.12 2.36 -13.94
N ALA A 97 9.21 3.03 -12.78
CA ALA A 97 10.04 2.59 -11.66
C ALA A 97 9.48 1.29 -11.04
N ASP A 98 10.17 0.19 -11.28
CA ASP A 98 9.77 -1.19 -10.96
C ASP A 98 9.96 -1.58 -9.49
N LEU A 99 10.82 -0.86 -8.74
CA LEU A 99 11.14 -1.19 -7.35
C LEU A 99 10.22 -0.54 -6.31
N ASN A 100 9.33 0.37 -6.72
CA ASN A 100 8.34 0.94 -5.85
C ASN A 100 7.22 -0.07 -5.58
N THR A 101 6.99 -0.41 -4.31
CA THR A 101 5.94 -1.36 -3.92
C THR A 101 4.60 -0.69 -3.63
N ASN A 102 4.63 0.59 -3.28
CA ASN A 102 3.45 1.37 -2.93
C ASN A 102 3.29 2.55 -3.89
N VAL A 103 2.06 2.86 -4.22
CA VAL A 103 1.69 4.11 -4.88
C VAL A 103 1.79 5.24 -3.86
N CYS A 104 2.60 6.26 -4.13
CA CYS A 104 2.85 7.35 -3.20
C CYS A 104 1.65 8.30 -3.09
N SER A 105 1.01 8.55 -4.23
CA SER A 105 -0.21 9.34 -4.30
C SER A 105 -1.10 8.84 -5.44
N THR A 106 -2.35 8.54 -5.11
CA THR A 106 -3.33 8.11 -6.12
C THR A 106 -3.98 9.30 -6.84
N GLY A 107 -3.59 10.53 -6.51
CA GLY A 107 -4.33 11.72 -6.94
C GLY A 107 -5.77 11.77 -6.39
N LEU A 108 -6.08 10.89 -5.44
CA LEU A 108 -7.42 10.70 -4.88
C LEU A 108 -7.67 11.73 -3.79
N ASN A 109 -8.21 12.88 -4.18
CA ASN A 109 -8.46 13.99 -3.26
C ASN A 109 -9.83 13.95 -2.61
N THR A 110 -10.73 13.11 -3.13
CA THR A 110 -12.11 13.01 -2.67
C THR A 110 -12.48 11.56 -2.36
N LYS A 111 -13.51 11.37 -1.54
CA LYS A 111 -14.07 10.04 -1.25
C LYS A 111 -14.53 9.33 -2.53
N GLU A 112 -15.10 10.07 -3.46
CA GLU A 112 -15.58 9.55 -4.75
C GLU A 112 -14.46 8.95 -5.57
N LYS A 113 -13.32 9.64 -5.69
CA LYS A 113 -12.15 9.12 -6.42
C LYS A 113 -11.55 7.89 -5.73
N VAL A 114 -11.51 7.86 -4.39
CA VAL A 114 -11.07 6.68 -3.62
C VAL A 114 -11.98 5.48 -3.91
N VAL A 115 -13.29 5.70 -3.88
CA VAL A 115 -14.28 4.64 -4.17
C VAL A 115 -14.12 4.14 -5.60
N GLU A 116 -14.00 5.04 -6.58
CA GLU A 116 -13.82 4.67 -7.98
C GLU A 116 -12.52 3.90 -8.22
N TYR A 117 -11.41 4.35 -7.64
CA TYR A 117 -10.14 3.60 -7.69
C TYR A 117 -10.28 2.20 -7.10
N GLN A 118 -10.93 2.07 -5.93
CA GLN A 118 -11.17 0.76 -5.32
C GLN A 118 -12.05 -0.13 -6.19
N ARG A 119 -13.05 0.45 -6.86
CA ARG A 119 -13.92 -0.25 -7.81
C ARG A 119 -13.13 -0.81 -8.98
N ILE A 120 -12.33 0.05 -9.62
CA ILE A 120 -11.47 -0.34 -10.76
C ILE A 120 -10.46 -1.40 -10.33
N TYR A 121 -9.78 -1.21 -9.19
CA TYR A 121 -8.84 -2.18 -8.65
C TYR A 121 -9.47 -3.55 -8.42
N LYS A 122 -10.65 -3.58 -7.77
CA LYS A 122 -11.39 -4.84 -7.52
C LYS A 122 -11.82 -5.51 -8.82
N THR A 123 -12.22 -4.74 -9.83
CA THR A 123 -12.60 -5.27 -11.13
C THR A 123 -11.42 -5.90 -11.85
N ASN A 124 -10.30 -5.17 -11.93
CA ASN A 124 -9.09 -5.62 -12.63
C ASN A 124 -8.37 -6.79 -11.93
N ASN A 125 -8.56 -6.94 -10.62
CA ASN A 125 -7.92 -7.98 -9.83
C ASN A 125 -8.90 -9.04 -9.28
N LYS A 126 -10.12 -9.10 -9.81
CA LYS A 126 -11.19 -9.95 -9.28
C LYS A 126 -10.76 -11.42 -9.12
N GLU A 127 -10.16 -12.00 -10.14
CA GLU A 127 -9.73 -13.41 -10.12
C GLU A 127 -8.64 -13.65 -9.06
N LYS A 128 -7.63 -12.79 -8.99
CA LYS A 128 -6.57 -12.87 -7.98
C LYS A 128 -7.12 -12.75 -6.56
N ILE A 129 -8.06 -11.83 -6.36
CA ILE A 129 -8.71 -11.64 -5.04
C ILE A 129 -9.51 -12.87 -4.65
N LEU A 130 -10.30 -13.43 -5.58
CA LEU A 130 -11.09 -14.64 -5.32
C LEU A 130 -10.20 -15.85 -5.02
N GLU A 131 -9.12 -16.03 -5.76
CA GLU A 131 -8.18 -17.13 -5.53
C GLU A 131 -7.48 -16.97 -4.16
N TYR A 132 -7.01 -15.78 -3.84
CA TYR A 132 -6.45 -15.50 -2.52
C TYR A 132 -7.45 -15.80 -1.40
N GLN A 133 -8.72 -15.36 -1.54
CA GLN A 133 -9.77 -15.61 -0.55
C GLN A 133 -10.06 -17.11 -0.40
N ARG A 134 -10.05 -17.87 -1.51
CA ARG A 134 -10.22 -19.32 -1.51
C ARG A 134 -9.11 -20.01 -0.74
N ILE A 135 -7.85 -19.71 -1.08
CA ILE A 135 -6.68 -20.25 -0.41
C ILE A 135 -6.70 -19.89 1.10
N TYR A 136 -6.96 -18.62 1.41
CA TYR A 136 -7.04 -18.17 2.80
C TYR A 136 -8.14 -18.92 3.58
N SER A 137 -9.33 -19.04 2.99
CA SER A 137 -10.45 -19.74 3.62
C SER A 137 -10.18 -21.21 3.85
N THR A 138 -9.50 -21.87 2.90
CA THR A 138 -9.12 -23.27 3.02
C THR A 138 -8.08 -23.47 4.13
N ASN A 139 -7.03 -22.66 4.12
CA ASN A 139 -5.93 -22.78 5.09
C ASN A 139 -6.32 -22.36 6.53
N ASN A 140 -7.38 -21.55 6.67
CA ASN A 140 -7.82 -21.04 7.98
C ASN A 140 -9.23 -21.53 8.38
N LYS A 141 -9.74 -22.59 7.76
CA LYS A 141 -11.13 -23.06 7.95
C LYS A 141 -11.51 -23.26 9.42
N GLU A 142 -10.67 -23.92 10.19
CA GLU A 142 -10.91 -24.20 11.62
C GLU A 142 -10.93 -22.93 12.43
N LYS A 143 -9.93 -22.05 12.26
CA LYS A 143 -9.83 -20.75 12.95
C LYS A 143 -11.01 -19.85 12.62
N LEU A 144 -11.44 -19.82 11.36
CA LEU A 144 -12.62 -19.04 10.94
C LEU A 144 -13.91 -19.59 11.55
N SER A 145 -14.04 -20.91 11.65
CA SER A 145 -15.17 -21.56 12.29
C SER A 145 -15.24 -21.23 13.79
N GLU A 146 -14.11 -21.34 14.48
CA GLU A 146 -14.04 -21.01 15.90
C GLU A 146 -14.33 -19.53 16.18
N ASN A 147 -13.75 -18.62 15.41
CA ASN A 147 -14.05 -17.20 15.50
C ASN A 147 -15.54 -16.89 15.29
N LYS A 148 -16.21 -17.59 14.36
CA LYS A 148 -17.66 -17.44 14.14
C LYS A 148 -18.46 -17.91 15.37
N LYS A 149 -18.07 -19.04 15.99
CA LYS A 149 -18.73 -19.53 17.20
C LYS A 149 -18.60 -18.55 18.35
N VAL A 150 -17.39 -18.05 18.59
CA VAL A 150 -17.11 -17.05 19.65
C VAL A 150 -17.90 -15.76 19.37
N HIS A 151 -17.86 -15.26 18.15
CA HIS A 151 -18.61 -14.07 17.77
C HIS A 151 -20.13 -14.26 17.97
N TYR A 152 -20.66 -15.41 17.58
CA TYR A 152 -22.08 -15.72 17.78
C TYR A 152 -22.45 -15.82 19.25
N ALA A 153 -21.63 -16.49 20.06
CA ALA A 153 -21.84 -16.60 21.51
C ALA A 153 -21.89 -15.21 22.17
N ASN A 154 -20.90 -14.35 21.84
CA ASN A 154 -20.77 -13.00 22.41
C ASN A 154 -21.87 -12.03 21.98
N ASN A 155 -22.51 -12.29 20.83
CA ASN A 155 -23.53 -11.38 20.27
C ASN A 155 -24.94 -11.99 20.24
N ARG A 156 -25.16 -13.13 20.88
CA ARG A 156 -26.42 -13.90 20.81
C ARG A 156 -27.65 -13.07 21.16
N GLU A 157 -27.58 -12.34 22.27
CA GLU A 157 -28.68 -11.49 22.73
C GLU A 157 -28.97 -10.35 21.77
N LYS A 158 -27.93 -9.66 21.29
CA LYS A 158 -28.05 -8.58 20.32
C LYS A 158 -28.65 -9.05 19.01
N VAL A 159 -28.24 -10.22 18.52
CA VAL A 159 -28.78 -10.82 17.29
C VAL A 159 -30.24 -11.23 17.47
N ALA A 160 -30.61 -11.78 18.64
CA ALA A 160 -31.99 -12.13 18.95
C ALA A 160 -32.89 -10.89 18.98
N GLU A 161 -32.44 -9.80 19.59
CA GLU A 161 -33.18 -8.54 19.65
C GLU A 161 -33.34 -7.91 18.24
N GLN A 162 -32.29 -7.88 17.44
CA GLN A 162 -32.37 -7.40 16.06
C GLN A 162 -33.36 -8.22 15.22
N LYS A 163 -33.39 -9.55 15.41
CA LYS A 163 -34.37 -10.41 14.74
C LYS A 163 -35.82 -10.08 15.16
N LYS A 164 -36.06 -9.89 16.46
CA LYS A 164 -37.42 -9.48 16.94
C LYS A 164 -37.87 -8.19 16.29
N ILE A 165 -36.96 -7.17 16.24
CA ILE A 165 -37.24 -5.88 15.60
C ILE A 165 -37.52 -6.06 14.11
N TYR A 166 -36.70 -6.86 13.42
CA TYR A 166 -36.90 -7.14 11.99
C TYR A 166 -38.23 -7.81 11.72
N TYR A 167 -38.59 -8.88 12.46
CA TYR A 167 -39.88 -9.57 12.29
C TYR A 167 -41.06 -8.67 12.61
N ALA A 168 -40.99 -7.86 13.66
CA ALA A 168 -42.05 -6.91 13.99
C ALA A 168 -42.26 -5.89 12.87
N LYS A 169 -41.16 -5.33 12.30
CA LYS A 169 -41.29 -4.36 11.19
C LYS A 169 -41.75 -4.96 9.86
N ASN A 170 -41.43 -6.22 9.59
CA ASN A 170 -41.71 -6.85 8.30
C ASN A 170 -42.85 -7.89 8.37
N LYS A 171 -43.65 -7.92 9.43
CA LYS A 171 -44.68 -8.92 9.67
C LYS A 171 -45.66 -9.06 8.48
N LYS A 172 -46.12 -7.94 7.90
CA LYS A 172 -47.01 -7.94 6.74
C LYS A 172 -46.39 -8.58 5.50
N ILE A 173 -45.13 -8.19 5.19
CA ILE A 173 -44.39 -8.69 4.01
C ILE A 173 -44.13 -10.19 4.13
N ILE A 174 -43.84 -10.67 5.35
CA ILE A 174 -43.57 -12.09 5.60
C ILE A 174 -44.84 -12.92 5.50
N SER A 175 -46.00 -12.41 5.98
CA SER A 175 -47.27 -13.12 5.88
C SER A 175 -47.82 -13.19 4.46
N GLU A 176 -47.49 -12.26 3.59
CA GLU A 176 -47.91 -12.26 2.17
C GLU A 176 -47.05 -13.20 1.29
N LYS A 177 -45.92 -13.71 1.80
CA LYS A 177 -45.03 -14.63 1.09
C LYS A 177 -45.08 -16.07 1.59
N SER A 178 -45.91 -16.34 2.61
CA SER A 178 -46.14 -17.67 3.18
C SER A 178 -47.43 -18.24 2.69
#